data_49a9ccf95254a4f5fc4c9a6f65751454
#
_entry.id   49a9ccf95254a4f5fc4c9a6f65751454
#
_cell.length_a   1.000
_cell.length_b   1.000
_cell.length_c   1.000
_cell.angle_alpha   90.00
_cell.angle_beta   90.00
_cell.angle_gamma   90.00
#
_symmetry.space_group_name_H-M   'P 1'
#
loop_
_entity.id
_entity.type
_entity.pdbx_description
1 polymer ?
#
loop_
_entity_poly.entity_id
_entity_poly.type
_entity_poly.pdbx_seq_one_letter_code
_entity_poly.pdbx_strand_id
1 'polypeptide(L)'
;MGHLELDLNLSDEAKAAGETARRFGLEVMRPAGEALDKLADPADVIAPDSILWDVFRQFRQLGFHRGAIPAELGGMAEEIDSMAGVLIAEAMGYGDAGLAVSLGASAFPFRLAALSPAPEVREFARAYCEDQKAELIGCWAITEPDHGSDWIMGMAPTFDDPRCAPSVRAVLKGDEYIVSGQKAAWVSNGTIATHAALHVCLDPSKGMQGSGLAVIPLDLPGISRGKPLDKMGQRPLNQGELFFEEVRIPTSHMVVPDPAMMAMVARIILASANGGMGIIFAGLAQAVYDEALKYARQRVQGGVPIFEHQNVKLKLFDMFIKTEAARAYARRMALYNALNSMAPSCHHAVAAKLLSTQTAFEVAAQAIQVFGGNGLSREYPIEKMFRDAKAAMIEDGENSALAIAAAADL
;
A
#
# COMPACT_ATOMS: atom_id res chain seq x y z
N MET A 1 -0.66 -29.58 -2.95
CA MET A 1 -2.11 -29.39 -3.01
C MET A 1 -2.32 -27.90 -2.98
N GLY A 2 -3.02 -27.31 -3.98
CA GLY A 2 -3.38 -25.90 -3.94
C GLY A 2 -4.31 -25.61 -2.76
N HIS A 3 -4.32 -24.36 -2.31
CA HIS A 3 -5.27 -23.88 -1.30
C HIS A 3 -6.69 -24.18 -1.77
N LEU A 4 -7.52 -24.76 -0.92
CA LEU A 4 -8.95 -24.93 -1.22
C LEU A 4 -9.61 -23.54 -1.16
N GLU A 5 -10.25 -23.14 -2.28
CA GLU A 5 -11.05 -21.91 -2.29
C GLU A 5 -12.42 -22.20 -1.66
N LEU A 6 -12.72 -21.47 -0.58
CA LEU A 6 -13.97 -21.60 0.15
C LEU A 6 -15.06 -20.63 -0.34
N ASP A 7 -14.68 -19.61 -1.12
CA ASP A 7 -15.66 -18.69 -1.71
C ASP A 7 -16.24 -19.31 -2.98
N LEU A 8 -17.42 -19.91 -2.83
CA LEU A 8 -18.09 -20.67 -3.90
C LEU A 8 -18.75 -19.77 -4.95
N ASN A 9 -18.87 -18.46 -4.69
CA ASN A 9 -19.60 -17.52 -5.55
C ASN A 9 -18.67 -16.66 -6.42
N LEU A 10 -17.40 -17.02 -6.55
CA LEU A 10 -16.48 -16.31 -7.43
C LEU A 10 -16.91 -16.49 -8.89
N SER A 11 -17.02 -15.37 -9.62
CA SER A 11 -17.24 -15.37 -11.06
C SER A 11 -16.02 -15.97 -11.80
N ASP A 12 -16.22 -16.43 -13.02
CA ASP A 12 -15.12 -16.94 -13.82
C ASP A 12 -14.12 -15.81 -14.18
N GLU A 13 -14.61 -14.58 -14.31
CA GLU A 13 -13.78 -13.39 -14.48
C GLU A 13 -12.88 -13.14 -13.26
N ALA A 14 -13.44 -13.14 -12.05
CA ALA A 14 -12.67 -12.98 -10.82
C ALA A 14 -11.60 -14.07 -10.67
N LYS A 15 -11.95 -15.33 -10.97
CA LYS A 15 -10.98 -16.45 -10.96
C LYS A 15 -9.86 -16.23 -11.95
N ALA A 16 -10.17 -15.90 -13.22
CA ALA A 16 -9.18 -15.68 -14.27
C ALA A 16 -8.25 -14.49 -13.94
N ALA A 17 -8.79 -13.40 -13.40
CA ALA A 17 -8.03 -12.25 -12.94
C ALA A 17 -7.09 -12.63 -11.79
N GLY A 18 -7.59 -13.36 -10.79
CA GLY A 18 -6.81 -13.85 -9.66
C GLY A 18 -5.68 -14.80 -10.09
N GLU A 19 -5.95 -15.73 -11.02
CA GLU A 19 -4.93 -16.64 -11.57
C GLU A 19 -3.85 -15.88 -12.35
N THR A 20 -4.25 -14.88 -13.15
CA THR A 20 -3.30 -14.03 -13.89
C THR A 20 -2.42 -13.23 -12.93
N ALA A 21 -3.02 -12.62 -11.91
CA ALA A 21 -2.28 -11.88 -10.89
C ALA A 21 -1.37 -12.81 -10.06
N ARG A 22 -1.81 -14.03 -9.73
CA ARG A 22 -0.97 -15.00 -9.01
C ARG A 22 0.24 -15.42 -9.83
N ARG A 23 0.07 -15.62 -11.13
CA ARG A 23 1.19 -15.91 -12.04
C ARG A 23 2.16 -14.72 -12.10
N PHE A 24 1.67 -13.50 -12.29
CA PHE A 24 2.48 -12.29 -12.22
C PHE A 24 3.22 -12.17 -10.87
N GLY A 25 2.53 -12.41 -9.75
CA GLY A 25 3.12 -12.42 -8.41
C GLY A 25 4.27 -13.42 -8.28
N LEU A 26 4.09 -14.66 -8.76
CA LEU A 26 5.07 -15.72 -8.62
C LEU A 26 6.24 -15.65 -9.61
N GLU A 27 5.94 -15.30 -10.87
CA GLU A 27 6.94 -15.37 -11.96
C GLU A 27 7.70 -14.06 -12.15
N VAL A 28 7.11 -12.93 -11.71
CA VAL A 28 7.69 -11.59 -11.89
C VAL A 28 8.01 -10.92 -10.55
N MET A 29 7.00 -10.73 -9.67
CA MET A 29 7.20 -9.94 -8.46
C MET A 29 8.12 -10.63 -7.44
N ARG A 30 7.93 -11.93 -7.18
CA ARG A 30 8.72 -12.64 -6.17
C ARG A 30 10.21 -12.67 -6.52
N PRO A 31 10.65 -13.13 -7.71
CA PRO A 31 12.07 -13.11 -8.06
C PRO A 31 12.65 -11.70 -8.12
N ALA A 32 11.89 -10.71 -8.60
CA ALA A 32 12.33 -9.32 -8.59
C ALA A 32 12.47 -8.79 -7.15
N GLY A 33 11.49 -9.03 -6.27
CA GLY A 33 11.52 -8.62 -4.88
C GLY A 33 12.68 -9.21 -4.10
N GLU A 34 12.99 -10.50 -4.31
CA GLU A 34 14.14 -11.16 -3.71
C GLU A 34 15.49 -10.62 -4.23
N ALA A 35 15.57 -10.28 -5.52
CA ALA A 35 16.78 -9.68 -6.10
C ALA A 35 17.01 -8.27 -5.57
N LEU A 36 15.97 -7.42 -5.58
CA LEU A 36 16.03 -6.05 -5.10
C LEU A 36 16.29 -5.94 -3.59
N ASP A 37 15.77 -6.86 -2.78
CA ASP A 37 16.03 -6.90 -1.34
C ASP A 37 17.51 -7.15 -1.00
N LYS A 38 18.25 -7.83 -1.88
CA LYS A 38 19.66 -8.17 -1.69
C LYS A 38 20.62 -7.04 -2.04
N LEU A 39 20.17 -6.00 -2.75
CA LEU A 39 20.98 -4.85 -3.10
C LEU A 39 21.43 -4.10 -1.84
N ALA A 40 22.72 -3.76 -1.78
CA ALA A 40 23.30 -3.08 -0.63
C ALA A 40 22.87 -1.61 -0.56
N ASP A 41 22.96 -0.91 -1.70
CA ASP A 41 22.58 0.49 -1.82
C ASP A 41 21.11 0.59 -2.27
N PRO A 42 20.24 1.28 -1.53
CA PRO A 42 18.86 1.50 -1.95
C PRO A 42 18.73 2.32 -3.26
N ALA A 43 19.77 3.05 -3.66
CA ALA A 43 19.80 3.73 -4.95
C ALA A 43 19.84 2.74 -6.13
N ASP A 44 20.44 1.57 -5.96
CA ASP A 44 20.48 0.54 -7.00
C ASP A 44 19.08 -0.06 -7.26
N VAL A 45 18.17 -0.02 -6.28
CA VAL A 45 16.76 -0.46 -6.45
C VAL A 45 16.06 0.33 -7.55
N ILE A 46 16.40 1.61 -7.68
CA ILE A 46 15.78 2.55 -8.63
C ILE A 46 16.72 2.97 -9.76
N ALA A 47 17.85 2.29 -9.93
CA ALA A 47 18.76 2.55 -11.05
C ALA A 47 18.03 2.39 -12.41
N PRO A 48 18.46 3.09 -13.47
CA PRO A 48 17.77 3.06 -14.77
C PRO A 48 17.62 1.66 -15.38
N ASP A 49 18.52 0.74 -15.07
CA ASP A 49 18.55 -0.67 -15.52
C ASP A 49 17.97 -1.64 -14.48
N SER A 50 17.36 -1.14 -13.41
CA SER A 50 16.78 -1.99 -12.37
C SER A 50 15.60 -2.82 -12.87
N ILE A 51 15.54 -4.06 -12.42
CA ILE A 51 14.39 -4.96 -12.64
C ILE A 51 13.06 -4.40 -12.08
N LEU A 52 13.10 -3.40 -11.19
CA LEU A 52 11.92 -2.70 -10.68
C LEU A 52 11.04 -2.20 -11.83
N TRP A 53 11.65 -1.62 -12.86
CA TRP A 53 10.94 -1.04 -14.00
C TRP A 53 10.24 -2.09 -14.85
N ASP A 54 10.77 -3.32 -14.92
CA ASP A 54 10.10 -4.44 -15.59
C ASP A 54 8.83 -4.86 -14.84
N VAL A 55 8.86 -4.84 -13.51
CA VAL A 55 7.66 -5.10 -12.69
C VAL A 55 6.58 -4.06 -12.98
N PHE A 56 6.93 -2.76 -12.98
CA PHE A 56 5.99 -1.69 -13.29
C PHE A 56 5.43 -1.81 -14.71
N ARG A 57 6.27 -2.06 -15.72
CA ARG A 57 5.83 -2.23 -17.13
C ARG A 57 4.88 -3.41 -17.29
N GLN A 58 5.20 -4.57 -16.73
CA GLN A 58 4.34 -5.75 -16.82
C GLN A 58 3.00 -5.55 -16.10
N PHE A 59 3.01 -4.87 -14.95
CA PHE A 59 1.78 -4.47 -14.25
C PHE A 59 0.87 -3.58 -15.14
N ARG A 60 1.47 -2.64 -15.89
CA ARG A 60 0.75 -1.80 -16.87
C ARG A 60 0.18 -2.62 -18.02
N GLN A 61 0.99 -3.50 -18.61
CA GLN A 61 0.59 -4.35 -19.74
C GLN A 61 -0.57 -5.29 -19.38
N LEU A 62 -0.65 -5.74 -18.11
CA LEU A 62 -1.78 -6.51 -17.60
C LEU A 62 -3.03 -5.66 -17.35
N GLY A 63 -2.95 -4.34 -17.46
CA GLY A 63 -4.07 -3.43 -17.23
C GLY A 63 -4.49 -3.24 -15.77
N PHE A 64 -3.81 -3.84 -14.79
CA PHE A 64 -4.18 -3.81 -13.37
C PHE A 64 -4.23 -2.40 -12.77
N HIS A 65 -3.43 -1.47 -13.30
CA HIS A 65 -3.43 -0.07 -12.89
C HIS A 65 -4.74 0.67 -13.15
N ARG A 66 -5.57 0.17 -14.06
CA ARG A 66 -6.82 0.80 -14.52
C ARG A 66 -8.03 0.47 -13.65
N GLY A 67 -7.92 -0.56 -12.81
CA GLY A 67 -9.06 -1.19 -12.12
C GLY A 67 -9.89 -0.28 -11.21
N ALA A 68 -9.36 0.85 -10.75
CA ALA A 68 -10.05 1.78 -9.84
C ALA A 68 -10.27 3.19 -10.44
N ILE A 69 -10.10 3.34 -11.75
CA ILE A 69 -10.33 4.60 -12.48
C ILE A 69 -11.58 4.42 -13.37
N PRO A 70 -12.45 5.44 -13.47
CA PRO A 70 -13.66 5.38 -14.30
C PRO A 70 -13.39 5.09 -15.77
N ALA A 71 -14.30 4.36 -16.43
CA ALA A 71 -14.20 3.97 -17.84
C ALA A 71 -14.10 5.19 -18.77
N GLU A 72 -14.77 6.30 -18.46
CA GLU A 72 -14.69 7.54 -19.22
C GLU A 72 -13.28 8.16 -19.29
N LEU A 73 -12.39 7.77 -18.37
CA LEU A 73 -10.98 8.15 -18.33
C LEU A 73 -10.04 7.01 -18.78
N GLY A 74 -10.58 5.97 -19.39
CA GLY A 74 -9.82 4.80 -19.84
C GLY A 74 -9.59 3.75 -18.76
N GLY A 75 -10.24 3.88 -17.60
CA GLY A 75 -10.22 2.92 -16.49
C GLY A 75 -11.15 1.72 -16.70
N MET A 76 -11.35 0.93 -15.65
CA MET A 76 -12.16 -0.29 -15.65
C MET A 76 -13.03 -0.39 -14.38
N ALA A 77 -13.22 0.70 -13.62
CA ALA A 77 -13.87 0.66 -12.30
C ALA A 77 -15.30 0.12 -12.35
N GLU A 78 -16.04 0.40 -13.43
CA GLU A 78 -17.42 -0.05 -13.62
C GLU A 78 -17.52 -1.44 -14.29
N GLU A 79 -16.44 -1.92 -14.88
CA GLU A 79 -16.40 -3.14 -15.68
C GLU A 79 -15.84 -4.33 -14.89
N ILE A 80 -14.89 -4.07 -13.97
CA ILE A 80 -14.21 -5.12 -13.23
C ILE A 80 -15.11 -5.69 -12.12
N ASP A 81 -15.19 -7.02 -12.04
CA ASP A 81 -15.79 -7.70 -10.90
C ASP A 81 -15.11 -7.27 -9.58
N SER A 82 -15.90 -6.87 -8.58
CA SER A 82 -15.40 -6.37 -7.30
C SER A 82 -14.45 -7.36 -6.62
N MET A 83 -14.70 -8.68 -6.74
CA MET A 83 -13.79 -9.71 -6.20
C MET A 83 -12.54 -9.88 -7.03
N ALA A 84 -12.55 -9.57 -8.34
CA ALA A 84 -11.35 -9.61 -9.16
C ALA A 84 -10.27 -8.65 -8.62
N GLY A 85 -10.64 -7.41 -8.28
CA GLY A 85 -9.72 -6.45 -7.66
C GLY A 85 -9.13 -6.94 -6.33
N VAL A 86 -9.94 -7.61 -5.51
CA VAL A 86 -9.52 -8.22 -4.24
C VAL A 86 -8.52 -9.35 -4.47
N LEU A 87 -8.82 -10.26 -5.38
CA LEU A 87 -7.95 -11.40 -5.70
C LEU A 87 -6.63 -10.95 -6.34
N ILE A 88 -6.65 -9.89 -7.17
CA ILE A 88 -5.43 -9.28 -7.72
C ILE A 88 -4.54 -8.75 -6.59
N ALA A 89 -5.09 -7.95 -5.67
CA ALA A 89 -4.32 -7.38 -4.57
C ALA A 89 -3.75 -8.45 -3.62
N GLU A 90 -4.54 -9.49 -3.29
CA GLU A 90 -4.09 -10.64 -2.49
C GLU A 90 -2.95 -11.39 -3.19
N ALA A 91 -3.08 -11.63 -4.49
CA ALA A 91 -2.08 -12.32 -5.29
C ALA A 91 -0.78 -11.52 -5.44
N MET A 92 -0.86 -10.18 -5.54
CA MET A 92 0.33 -9.31 -5.52
C MET A 92 1.03 -9.37 -4.16
N GLY A 93 0.29 -9.29 -3.05
CA GLY A 93 0.84 -9.46 -1.70
C GLY A 93 1.48 -10.83 -1.48
N TYR A 94 0.91 -11.88 -2.08
CA TYR A 94 1.50 -13.22 -2.11
C TYR A 94 2.81 -13.25 -2.89
N GLY A 95 2.93 -12.48 -3.96
CA GLY A 95 4.15 -12.34 -4.75
C GLY A 95 5.26 -11.64 -3.99
N ASP A 96 5.07 -10.36 -3.72
CA ASP A 96 5.96 -9.51 -2.91
C ASP A 96 5.18 -8.32 -2.34
N ALA A 97 5.13 -8.21 -1.01
CA ALA A 97 4.33 -7.19 -0.34
C ALA A 97 4.88 -5.76 -0.57
N GLY A 98 6.19 -5.58 -0.59
CA GLY A 98 6.80 -4.27 -0.84
C GLY A 98 6.50 -3.74 -2.24
N LEU A 99 6.61 -4.60 -3.25
CA LEU A 99 6.22 -4.26 -4.63
C LEU A 99 4.71 -4.03 -4.75
N ALA A 100 3.88 -4.81 -4.05
CA ALA A 100 2.43 -4.62 -4.05
C ALA A 100 2.04 -3.24 -3.51
N VAL A 101 2.66 -2.80 -2.40
CA VAL A 101 2.47 -1.45 -1.83
C VAL A 101 2.96 -0.38 -2.81
N SER A 102 4.13 -0.56 -3.44
CA SER A 102 4.69 0.37 -4.43
C SER A 102 3.74 0.58 -5.61
N LEU A 103 3.21 -0.51 -6.19
CA LEU A 103 2.26 -0.47 -7.30
C LEU A 103 0.93 0.18 -6.88
N GLY A 104 0.45 -0.08 -5.68
CA GLY A 104 -0.75 0.55 -5.11
C GLY A 104 -0.58 2.06 -4.91
N ALA A 105 0.53 2.48 -4.30
CA ALA A 105 0.88 3.89 -4.10
C ALA A 105 1.03 4.64 -5.43
N SER A 106 1.56 3.95 -6.46
CA SER A 106 1.70 4.51 -7.81
C SER A 106 0.37 4.95 -8.43
N ALA A 107 -0.73 4.31 -8.11
CA ALA A 107 -2.05 4.65 -8.65
C ALA A 107 -2.75 5.78 -7.87
N PHE A 108 -2.33 6.07 -6.64
CA PHE A 108 -3.12 6.85 -5.70
C PHE A 108 -3.42 8.29 -6.17
N PRO A 109 -2.45 9.14 -6.60
CA PRO A 109 -2.76 10.49 -7.06
C PRO A 109 -3.66 10.49 -8.30
N PHE A 110 -3.53 9.52 -9.19
CA PHE A 110 -4.34 9.43 -10.41
C PHE A 110 -5.79 9.03 -10.11
N ARG A 111 -6.00 8.17 -9.12
CA ARG A 111 -7.35 7.85 -8.62
C ARG A 111 -8.04 9.07 -8.00
N LEU A 112 -7.31 9.91 -7.27
CA LEU A 112 -7.82 11.17 -6.75
C LEU A 112 -8.07 12.19 -7.87
N ALA A 113 -7.16 12.28 -8.84
CA ALA A 113 -7.33 13.13 -10.02
C ALA A 113 -8.61 12.80 -10.80
N ALA A 114 -8.97 11.53 -10.91
CA ALA A 114 -10.20 11.08 -11.57
C ALA A 114 -11.48 11.65 -10.93
N LEU A 115 -11.44 11.96 -9.63
CA LEU A 115 -12.56 12.54 -8.87
C LEU A 115 -12.60 14.06 -8.90
N SER A 116 -11.58 14.72 -9.48
CA SER A 116 -11.51 16.18 -9.55
C SER A 116 -12.59 16.76 -10.47
N PRO A 117 -13.21 17.90 -10.12
CA PRO A 117 -14.08 18.64 -11.03
C PRO A 117 -13.31 19.33 -12.15
N ALA A 118 -11.99 19.55 -12.01
CA ALA A 118 -11.13 20.24 -12.97
C ALA A 118 -10.71 19.30 -14.11
N PRO A 119 -11.05 19.60 -15.38
CA PRO A 119 -10.72 18.72 -16.51
C PRO A 119 -9.20 18.48 -16.67
N GLU A 120 -8.38 19.50 -16.46
CA GLU A 120 -6.92 19.41 -16.54
C GLU A 120 -6.31 18.48 -15.49
N VAL A 121 -6.92 18.36 -14.31
CA VAL A 121 -6.48 17.41 -13.27
C VAL A 121 -6.96 16.00 -13.61
N ARG A 122 -8.16 15.85 -14.15
CA ARG A 122 -8.69 14.55 -14.63
C ARG A 122 -7.84 13.96 -15.77
N GLU A 123 -7.19 14.83 -16.56
CA GLU A 123 -6.27 14.38 -17.62
C GLU A 123 -5.09 13.59 -17.08
N PHE A 124 -4.62 13.83 -15.85
CA PHE A 124 -3.60 13.00 -15.22
C PHE A 124 -4.06 11.55 -15.07
N ALA A 125 -5.33 11.33 -14.72
CA ALA A 125 -5.88 9.97 -14.62
C ALA A 125 -6.00 9.29 -15.98
N ARG A 126 -6.40 10.02 -17.03
CA ARG A 126 -6.46 9.52 -18.40
C ARG A 126 -5.07 9.11 -18.89
N ALA A 127 -4.10 10.01 -18.79
CA ALA A 127 -2.72 9.75 -19.17
C ALA A 127 -2.13 8.53 -18.44
N TYR A 128 -2.46 8.35 -17.15
CA TYR A 128 -2.04 7.20 -16.38
C TYR A 128 -2.66 5.88 -16.89
N CYS A 129 -3.93 5.89 -17.31
CA CYS A 129 -4.56 4.71 -17.91
C CYS A 129 -3.93 4.31 -19.25
N GLU A 130 -3.47 5.29 -20.02
CA GLU A 130 -2.82 5.10 -21.32
C GLU A 130 -1.35 4.71 -21.21
N ASP A 131 -0.72 4.95 -20.08
CA ASP A 131 0.71 4.71 -19.84
C ASP A 131 1.05 3.22 -19.77
N GLN A 132 1.44 2.63 -20.89
CA GLN A 132 1.92 1.24 -20.98
C GLN A 132 3.40 1.08 -20.66
N LYS A 133 4.15 2.19 -20.56
CA LYS A 133 5.60 2.17 -20.35
C LYS A 133 6.00 2.36 -18.87
N ALA A 134 5.03 2.65 -18.03
CA ALA A 134 5.21 2.98 -16.61
C ALA A 134 6.07 4.24 -16.40
N GLU A 135 5.86 5.26 -17.25
CA GLU A 135 6.50 6.57 -17.12
C GLU A 135 5.81 7.44 -16.06
N LEU A 136 4.53 7.18 -15.76
CA LEU A 136 3.77 7.89 -14.74
C LEU A 136 3.68 7.08 -13.46
N ILE A 137 4.34 7.56 -12.41
CA ILE A 137 4.38 6.93 -11.09
C ILE A 137 3.86 7.91 -10.07
N GLY A 138 2.93 7.46 -9.23
CA GLY A 138 2.38 8.27 -8.15
C GLY A 138 3.04 8.00 -6.79
N CYS A 139 2.85 8.97 -5.88
CA CYS A 139 3.18 8.81 -4.47
C CYS A 139 2.08 9.41 -3.59
N TRP A 140 2.02 8.97 -2.34
CA TRP A 140 1.18 9.56 -1.31
C TRP A 140 2.04 10.34 -0.31
N ALA A 141 2.05 11.66 -0.45
CA ALA A 141 2.89 12.56 0.32
C ALA A 141 2.10 13.12 1.52
N ILE A 142 2.03 12.36 2.62
CA ILE A 142 1.32 12.71 3.85
C ILE A 142 2.28 12.96 5.02
N THR A 143 3.17 12.01 5.34
CA THR A 143 4.07 12.05 6.50
C THR A 143 5.07 13.21 6.42
N GLU A 144 5.26 13.91 7.54
CA GLU A 144 6.21 15.01 7.71
C GLU A 144 7.23 14.66 8.80
N PRO A 145 8.34 15.38 8.94
CA PRO A 145 9.32 15.11 10.01
C PRO A 145 8.72 15.05 11.41
N ASP A 146 7.71 15.90 11.68
CA ASP A 146 7.06 16.02 12.99
C ASP A 146 5.67 15.37 13.04
N HIS A 147 5.19 14.80 11.91
CA HIS A 147 3.83 14.25 11.78
C HIS A 147 3.83 12.90 11.06
N GLY A 148 3.20 11.92 11.69
CA GLY A 148 3.01 10.55 11.16
C GLY A 148 1.61 10.02 11.42
N SER A 149 1.44 9.05 12.32
CA SER A 149 0.13 8.48 12.65
C SER A 149 -0.81 9.45 13.40
N ASP A 150 -0.35 10.60 13.85
CA ASP A 150 -1.20 11.69 14.38
C ASP A 150 -2.18 12.25 13.34
N TRP A 151 -1.90 12.13 12.04
CA TRP A 151 -2.86 12.45 10.96
C TRP A 151 -4.19 11.70 11.07
N ILE A 152 -4.21 10.53 11.71
CA ILE A 152 -5.41 9.70 11.85
C ILE A 152 -6.07 9.84 13.22
N MET A 153 -5.48 10.61 14.14
CA MET A 153 -5.92 10.76 15.53
C MET A 153 -6.92 11.92 15.71
N GLY A 154 -7.93 12.02 14.85
CA GLY A 154 -8.93 13.10 14.84
C GLY A 154 -9.69 13.34 16.16
N MET A 155 -9.57 12.42 17.11
CA MET A 155 -10.14 12.55 18.47
C MET A 155 -9.10 12.97 19.52
N ALA A 156 -7.82 13.09 19.16
CA ALA A 156 -6.82 13.56 20.09
C ALA A 156 -7.14 15.01 20.50
N PRO A 157 -7.02 15.38 21.80
CA PRO A 157 -7.30 16.75 22.26
C PRO A 157 -6.44 17.84 21.61
N THR A 158 -5.35 17.42 20.96
CA THR A 158 -4.40 18.29 20.28
C THR A 158 -4.61 18.35 18.77
N PHE A 159 -5.61 17.64 18.22
CA PHE A 159 -5.78 17.54 16.77
C PHE A 159 -6.12 18.89 16.10
N ASP A 160 -6.83 19.75 16.81
CA ASP A 160 -7.17 21.11 16.40
C ASP A 160 -6.25 22.19 17.02
N ASP A 161 -5.20 21.81 17.76
CA ASP A 161 -4.23 22.74 18.34
C ASP A 161 -3.33 23.31 17.22
N PRO A 162 -3.23 24.66 17.07
CA PRO A 162 -2.37 25.28 16.08
C PRO A 162 -0.90 24.84 16.12
N ARG A 163 -0.41 24.37 17.26
CA ARG A 163 0.95 23.84 17.42
C ARG A 163 1.16 22.50 16.71
N CYS A 164 0.07 21.78 16.45
CA CYS A 164 0.05 20.50 15.73
C CYS A 164 -0.32 20.66 14.24
N ALA A 165 -0.34 21.90 13.73
CA ALA A 165 -0.65 22.13 12.32
C ALA A 165 0.46 21.59 11.42
N PRO A 166 0.12 20.88 10.30
CA PRO A 166 1.12 20.35 9.38
C PRO A 166 2.10 21.42 8.89
N SER A 167 3.36 21.03 8.69
CA SER A 167 4.44 21.97 8.35
C SER A 167 4.48 22.30 6.86
N VAL A 168 3.97 21.45 5.96
CA VAL A 168 3.83 21.76 4.53
C VAL A 168 2.64 22.69 4.34
N ARG A 169 2.93 23.98 4.06
CA ARG A 169 1.93 25.06 3.95
C ARG A 169 1.57 25.28 2.49
N ALA A 170 0.28 25.55 2.23
CA ALA A 170 -0.20 26.05 0.95
C ALA A 170 -0.96 27.36 1.16
N VAL A 171 -0.37 28.46 0.71
CA VAL A 171 -0.91 29.81 0.89
C VAL A 171 -1.52 30.30 -0.41
N LEU A 172 -2.82 30.61 -0.41
CA LEU A 172 -3.50 31.16 -1.59
C LEU A 172 -3.02 32.58 -1.92
N LYS A 173 -2.56 32.77 -3.17
CA LYS A 173 -2.16 34.07 -3.71
C LYS A 173 -2.76 34.24 -5.11
N GLY A 174 -3.86 34.99 -5.20
CA GLY A 174 -4.60 35.13 -6.47
C GLY A 174 -5.27 33.82 -6.87
N ASP A 175 -4.88 33.29 -8.01
CA ASP A 175 -5.38 32.02 -8.61
C ASP A 175 -4.43 30.84 -8.42
N GLU A 176 -3.40 30.99 -7.58
CA GLU A 176 -2.40 29.96 -7.28
C GLU A 176 -2.24 29.74 -5.78
N TYR A 177 -1.85 28.53 -5.39
CA TYR A 177 -1.28 28.26 -4.07
C TYR A 177 0.24 28.25 -4.15
N ILE A 178 0.89 28.86 -3.14
CA ILE A 178 2.33 28.78 -2.93
C ILE A 178 2.58 27.73 -1.86
N VAL A 179 3.26 26.64 -2.25
CA VAL A 179 3.52 25.49 -1.37
C VAL A 179 4.97 25.49 -0.90
N SER A 180 5.18 25.39 0.41
CA SER A 180 6.51 25.30 1.02
C SER A 180 6.49 24.32 2.20
N GLY A 181 7.61 23.59 2.39
CA GLY A 181 7.80 22.63 3.46
C GLY A 181 8.45 21.33 3.01
N GLN A 182 8.39 20.30 3.86
CA GLN A 182 9.05 19.01 3.62
C GLN A 182 8.12 17.85 3.98
N LYS A 183 8.04 16.87 3.10
CA LYS A 183 7.52 15.54 3.43
C LYS A 183 8.68 14.62 3.80
N ALA A 184 8.46 13.82 4.86
CA ALA A 184 9.47 12.94 5.44
C ALA A 184 9.86 11.78 4.52
N ALA A 185 10.91 11.06 4.90
CA ALA A 185 11.51 9.98 4.12
C ALA A 185 10.59 8.78 3.83
N TRP A 186 9.41 8.71 4.45
CA TRP A 186 8.47 7.58 4.35
C TRP A 186 7.44 7.73 3.22
N VAL A 187 7.65 8.68 2.30
CA VAL A 187 6.78 8.82 1.11
C VAL A 187 7.05 7.65 0.16
N SER A 188 6.10 6.74 0.05
CA SER A 188 6.16 5.60 -0.88
C SER A 188 6.28 6.08 -2.32
N ASN A 189 7.28 5.58 -3.06
CA ASN A 189 7.73 6.04 -4.39
C ASN A 189 8.28 7.49 -4.41
N GLY A 190 8.53 8.14 -3.29
CA GLY A 190 8.83 9.57 -3.22
C GLY A 190 9.97 10.04 -4.13
N THR A 191 11.05 9.24 -4.27
CA THR A 191 12.18 9.65 -5.12
C THR A 191 12.01 9.31 -6.61
N ILE A 192 11.02 8.48 -6.98
CA ILE A 192 10.75 8.07 -8.36
C ILE A 192 9.42 8.59 -8.91
N ALA A 193 8.56 9.14 -8.05
CA ALA A 193 7.23 9.57 -8.45
C ALA A 193 7.27 10.77 -9.42
N THR A 194 6.33 10.78 -10.35
CA THR A 194 6.05 11.89 -11.27
C THR A 194 4.92 12.77 -10.78
N HIS A 195 4.01 12.20 -9.97
CA HIS A 195 2.84 12.90 -9.42
C HIS A 195 2.66 12.55 -7.95
N ALA A 196 2.18 13.52 -7.18
CA ALA A 196 1.89 13.33 -5.76
C ALA A 196 0.43 13.64 -5.42
N ALA A 197 -0.16 12.81 -4.55
CA ALA A 197 -1.25 13.21 -3.69
C ALA A 197 -0.63 13.87 -2.45
N LEU A 198 -0.68 15.19 -2.40
CA LEU A 198 0.04 16.00 -1.43
C LEU A 198 -0.90 16.58 -0.37
N HIS A 199 -0.77 16.11 0.87
CA HIS A 199 -1.42 16.74 2.02
C HIS A 199 -0.71 18.03 2.40
N VAL A 200 -1.48 19.08 2.60
CA VAL A 200 -0.98 20.44 2.93
C VAL A 200 -1.78 21.05 4.06
N CYS A 201 -1.23 22.05 4.73
CA CYS A 201 -1.96 22.89 5.65
C CYS A 201 -2.43 24.16 4.94
N LEU A 202 -3.75 24.37 4.93
CA LEU A 202 -4.42 25.56 4.40
C LEU A 202 -4.69 26.60 5.49
N ASP A 203 -5.04 26.14 6.71
CA ASP A 203 -5.35 27.01 7.85
C ASP A 203 -4.66 26.51 9.13
N PRO A 204 -3.47 27.03 9.44
CA PRO A 204 -2.72 26.58 10.62
C PRO A 204 -3.41 26.88 11.96
N SER A 205 -4.38 27.80 11.99
CA SER A 205 -5.11 28.12 13.21
C SER A 205 -6.02 26.98 13.70
N LYS A 206 -6.26 25.99 12.83
CA LYS A 206 -7.10 24.80 13.08
C LYS A 206 -6.30 23.52 13.29
N GLY A 207 -4.99 23.59 13.52
CA GLY A 207 -4.17 22.40 13.68
C GLY A 207 -4.23 21.47 12.47
N MET A 208 -4.32 20.17 12.72
CA MET A 208 -4.50 19.15 11.67
C MET A 208 -5.83 19.29 10.91
N GLN A 209 -6.88 19.82 11.54
CA GLN A 209 -8.15 20.07 10.86
C GLN A 209 -8.04 21.10 9.73
N GLY A 210 -7.01 21.97 9.78
CA GLY A 210 -6.75 22.97 8.76
C GLY A 210 -6.13 22.43 7.47
N SER A 211 -6.19 21.11 7.24
CA SER A 211 -5.54 20.43 6.11
C SER A 211 -6.36 20.47 4.83
N GLY A 212 -5.66 20.36 3.71
CA GLY A 212 -6.21 20.15 2.37
C GLY A 212 -5.43 19.08 1.63
N LEU A 213 -5.87 18.75 0.41
CA LEU A 213 -5.26 17.73 -0.44
C LEU A 213 -5.13 18.24 -1.87
N ALA A 214 -3.91 18.18 -2.41
CA ALA A 214 -3.62 18.55 -3.79
C ALA A 214 -3.16 17.34 -4.59
N VAL A 215 -3.40 17.35 -5.91
CA VAL A 215 -2.77 16.43 -6.87
C VAL A 215 -1.86 17.27 -7.77
N ILE A 216 -0.57 17.01 -7.72
CA ILE A 216 0.44 17.83 -8.40
C ILE A 216 1.45 16.98 -9.18
N PRO A 217 1.95 17.46 -10.33
CA PRO A 217 3.17 16.92 -10.94
C PRO A 217 4.38 17.30 -10.07
N LEU A 218 5.42 16.46 -10.09
CA LEU A 218 6.63 16.63 -9.28
C LEU A 218 7.85 17.10 -10.09
N ASP A 219 7.63 17.67 -11.26
CA ASP A 219 8.63 18.35 -12.09
C ASP A 219 8.51 19.88 -12.03
N LEU A 220 7.62 20.40 -11.18
CA LEU A 220 7.44 21.85 -10.98
C LEU A 220 8.70 22.48 -10.35
N PRO A 221 9.04 23.74 -10.74
CA PRO A 221 10.12 24.50 -10.12
C PRO A 221 9.94 24.60 -8.61
N GLY A 222 11.02 24.44 -7.84
CA GLY A 222 11.01 24.45 -6.39
C GLY A 222 10.76 23.09 -5.73
N ILE A 223 10.58 22.02 -6.51
CA ILE A 223 10.49 20.66 -5.96
C ILE A 223 11.84 19.96 -6.07
N SER A 224 12.29 19.37 -4.97
CA SER A 224 13.47 18.50 -4.95
C SER A 224 13.20 17.23 -4.13
N ARG A 225 14.05 16.21 -4.32
CA ARG A 225 13.92 14.88 -3.73
C ARG A 225 15.10 14.54 -2.86
N GLY A 226 14.83 13.84 -1.77
CA GLY A 226 15.88 13.24 -0.93
C GLY A 226 16.48 11.99 -1.55
N LYS A 227 17.26 11.28 -0.75
CA LYS A 227 17.86 9.99 -1.14
C LYS A 227 16.84 8.85 -0.90
N PRO A 228 16.95 7.74 -1.65
CA PRO A 228 16.25 6.50 -1.32
C PRO A 228 16.59 6.04 0.10
N LEU A 229 15.58 5.70 0.87
CA LEU A 229 15.73 5.30 2.27
C LEU A 229 16.22 3.85 2.37
N ASP A 230 17.28 3.60 3.14
CA ASP A 230 17.71 2.25 3.51
C ASP A 230 16.85 1.71 4.66
N LYS A 231 16.15 0.60 4.42
CA LYS A 231 15.13 0.08 5.33
C LYS A 231 15.39 -1.36 5.73
N MET A 232 14.83 -1.76 6.87
CA MET A 232 14.85 -3.14 7.36
C MET A 232 14.11 -4.11 6.42
N GLY A 233 12.90 -3.76 5.98
CA GLY A 233 12.02 -4.58 5.14
C GLY A 233 11.37 -3.78 4.03
N GLN A 234 10.61 -4.48 3.15
CA GLN A 234 9.99 -3.86 1.97
C GLN A 234 11.00 -3.03 1.16
N ARG A 235 12.23 -3.52 1.05
CA ARG A 235 13.32 -2.80 0.38
C ARG A 235 13.04 -2.51 -1.11
N PRO A 236 12.27 -3.34 -1.84
CA PRO A 236 11.84 -3.02 -3.21
C PRO A 236 10.89 -1.81 -3.31
N LEU A 237 10.19 -1.44 -2.24
CA LEU A 237 9.39 -0.22 -2.17
C LEU A 237 10.33 0.97 -2.00
N ASN A 238 10.49 1.79 -3.04
CA ASN A 238 11.21 3.05 -2.91
C ASN A 238 10.49 3.97 -1.94
N GLN A 239 11.24 4.61 -1.03
CA GLN A 239 10.73 5.67 -0.16
C GLN A 239 11.77 6.76 -0.03
N GLY A 240 11.34 8.03 0.11
CA GLY A 240 12.23 9.16 0.25
C GLY A 240 11.49 10.48 0.45
N GLU A 241 12.25 11.50 0.82
CA GLU A 241 11.77 12.84 1.13
C GLU A 241 11.38 13.62 -0.12
N LEU A 242 10.44 14.56 0.06
CA LEU A 242 10.09 15.59 -0.92
C LEU A 242 10.20 16.97 -0.27
N PHE A 243 10.87 17.91 -0.94
CA PHE A 243 11.06 19.27 -0.50
C PHE A 243 10.33 20.22 -1.45
N PHE A 244 9.69 21.24 -0.88
CA PHE A 244 8.90 22.24 -1.60
C PHE A 244 9.39 23.64 -1.20
N GLU A 245 9.92 24.39 -2.16
CA GLU A 245 10.43 25.75 -1.98
C GLU A 245 9.64 26.71 -2.85
N GLU A 246 8.62 27.38 -2.27
CA GLU A 246 7.73 28.33 -2.95
C GLU A 246 7.12 27.78 -4.27
N VAL A 247 6.74 26.49 -4.29
CA VAL A 247 6.17 25.83 -5.46
C VAL A 247 4.81 26.43 -5.78
N ARG A 248 4.62 26.86 -7.02
CA ARG A 248 3.35 27.44 -7.50
C ARG A 248 2.49 26.34 -8.10
N ILE A 249 1.28 26.18 -7.60
CA ILE A 249 0.29 25.25 -8.14
C ILE A 249 -1.03 25.99 -8.42
N PRO A 250 -1.69 25.74 -9.57
CA PRO A 250 -3.02 26.28 -9.85
C PRO A 250 -4.02 25.89 -8.77
N THR A 251 -5.00 26.73 -8.50
CA THR A 251 -6.08 26.42 -7.52
C THR A 251 -6.84 25.16 -7.89
N SER A 252 -6.96 24.82 -9.18
CA SER A 252 -7.60 23.60 -9.68
C SER A 252 -6.91 22.30 -9.24
N HIS A 253 -5.62 22.35 -8.92
CA HIS A 253 -4.87 21.20 -8.41
C HIS A 253 -5.18 20.88 -6.94
N MET A 254 -5.82 21.80 -6.19
CA MET A 254 -6.28 21.54 -4.83
C MET A 254 -7.61 20.79 -4.88
N VAL A 255 -7.56 19.47 -4.85
CA VAL A 255 -8.75 18.60 -4.98
C VAL A 255 -9.63 18.62 -3.73
N VAL A 256 -9.06 18.97 -2.57
CA VAL A 256 -9.80 19.27 -1.33
C VAL A 256 -9.37 20.63 -0.83
N PRO A 257 -10.01 21.72 -1.33
CA PRO A 257 -9.66 23.10 -0.96
C PRO A 257 -10.31 23.58 0.34
N ASP A 258 -11.32 22.88 0.83
CA ASP A 258 -12.02 23.23 2.07
C ASP A 258 -11.66 22.24 3.18
N PRO A 259 -10.98 22.69 4.25
CA PRO A 259 -10.67 21.85 5.41
C PRO A 259 -11.87 21.14 6.03
N ALA A 260 -13.07 21.72 5.95
CA ALA A 260 -14.29 21.09 6.47
C ALA A 260 -14.63 19.78 5.75
N MET A 261 -14.23 19.60 4.49
CA MET A 261 -14.40 18.36 3.74
C MET A 261 -13.34 17.34 4.06
N MET A 262 -12.19 17.77 4.62
CA MET A 262 -11.02 16.90 4.78
C MET A 262 -11.30 15.71 5.70
N ALA A 263 -12.08 15.86 6.75
CA ALA A 263 -12.43 14.78 7.66
C ALA A 263 -13.18 13.65 6.96
N MET A 264 -14.14 13.95 6.10
CA MET A 264 -14.89 12.98 5.30
C MET A 264 -13.98 12.28 4.27
N VAL A 265 -13.19 13.06 3.54
CA VAL A 265 -12.26 12.54 2.53
C VAL A 265 -11.19 11.67 3.17
N ALA A 266 -10.63 12.06 4.32
CA ALA A 266 -9.67 11.28 5.07
C ALA A 266 -10.24 9.90 5.46
N ARG A 267 -11.50 9.80 5.89
CA ARG A 267 -12.14 8.51 6.22
C ARG A 267 -12.25 7.59 5.00
N ILE A 268 -12.58 8.14 3.83
CA ILE A 268 -12.65 7.35 2.58
C ILE A 268 -11.25 6.88 2.17
N ILE A 269 -10.25 7.75 2.24
CA ILE A 269 -8.86 7.41 1.94
C ILE A 269 -8.36 6.33 2.90
N LEU A 270 -8.58 6.49 4.22
CA LEU A 270 -8.17 5.51 5.22
C LEU A 270 -8.85 4.16 5.03
N ALA A 271 -10.16 4.15 4.71
CA ALA A 271 -10.87 2.91 4.41
C ALA A 271 -10.28 2.20 3.18
N SER A 272 -9.92 2.94 2.13
CA SER A 272 -9.30 2.38 0.93
C SER A 272 -7.87 1.87 1.20
N ALA A 273 -7.02 2.69 1.83
CA ALA A 273 -5.63 2.35 2.12
C ALA A 273 -5.53 1.16 3.08
N ASN A 274 -6.21 1.23 4.23
CA ASN A 274 -6.19 0.14 5.21
C ASN A 274 -6.85 -1.14 4.68
N GLY A 275 -7.91 -1.01 3.88
CA GLY A 275 -8.53 -2.15 3.20
C GLY A 275 -7.55 -2.85 2.26
N GLY A 276 -6.83 -2.08 1.44
CA GLY A 276 -5.78 -2.57 0.54
C GLY A 276 -4.64 -3.27 1.30
N MET A 277 -4.15 -2.65 2.38
CA MET A 277 -3.14 -3.25 3.25
C MET A 277 -3.62 -4.56 3.87
N GLY A 278 -4.87 -4.62 4.34
CA GLY A 278 -5.46 -5.85 4.87
C GLY A 278 -5.40 -7.01 3.88
N ILE A 279 -5.71 -6.75 2.60
CA ILE A 279 -5.69 -7.77 1.54
C ILE A 279 -4.26 -8.17 1.17
N ILE A 280 -3.37 -7.21 0.95
CA ILE A 280 -1.97 -7.46 0.57
C ILE A 280 -1.27 -8.31 1.64
N PHE A 281 -1.46 -7.99 2.92
CA PHE A 281 -0.78 -8.72 4.00
C PHE A 281 -1.47 -10.04 4.38
N ALA A 282 -2.74 -10.23 4.06
CA ALA A 282 -3.35 -11.56 4.05
C ALA A 282 -2.70 -12.46 2.97
N GLY A 283 -2.39 -11.89 1.79
CA GLY A 283 -1.63 -12.55 0.73
C GLY A 283 -0.21 -12.91 1.16
N LEU A 284 0.51 -12.01 1.85
CA LEU A 284 1.83 -12.30 2.41
C LEU A 284 1.76 -13.42 3.45
N ALA A 285 0.78 -13.39 4.37
CA ALA A 285 0.60 -14.44 5.37
C ALA A 285 0.45 -15.83 4.72
N GLN A 286 -0.34 -15.90 3.64
CA GLN A 286 -0.49 -17.12 2.86
C GLN A 286 0.83 -17.56 2.20
N ALA A 287 1.58 -16.63 1.60
CA ALA A 287 2.87 -16.93 1.00
C ALA A 287 3.85 -17.54 2.01
N VAL A 288 3.92 -16.95 3.20
CA VAL A 288 4.75 -17.43 4.32
C VAL A 288 4.32 -18.84 4.75
N TYR A 289 3.02 -19.07 4.92
CA TYR A 289 2.50 -20.39 5.28
C TYR A 289 2.85 -21.45 4.23
N ASP A 290 2.65 -21.15 2.95
CA ASP A 290 2.93 -22.07 1.85
C ASP A 290 4.42 -22.42 1.78
N GLU A 291 5.33 -21.46 1.96
CA GLU A 291 6.78 -21.71 2.01
C GLU A 291 7.17 -22.55 3.23
N ALA A 292 6.58 -22.30 4.40
CA ALA A 292 6.82 -23.10 5.59
C ALA A 292 6.33 -24.55 5.42
N LEU A 293 5.15 -24.73 4.85
CA LEU A 293 4.60 -26.07 4.56
C LEU A 293 5.44 -26.84 3.54
N LYS A 294 5.86 -26.16 2.47
CA LYS A 294 6.75 -26.71 1.43
C LYS A 294 8.07 -27.16 2.04
N TYR A 295 8.71 -26.30 2.81
CA TYR A 295 9.97 -26.61 3.51
C TYR A 295 9.81 -27.79 4.46
N ALA A 296 8.75 -27.81 5.28
CA ALA A 296 8.51 -28.87 6.24
C ALA A 296 8.35 -30.27 5.59
N ARG A 297 7.77 -30.31 4.38
CA ARG A 297 7.61 -31.56 3.62
C ARG A 297 8.90 -32.03 2.97
N GLN A 298 9.85 -31.16 2.71
CA GLN A 298 11.12 -31.47 2.04
C GLN A 298 12.28 -31.69 3.00
N ARG A 299 12.32 -30.92 4.10
CA ARG A 299 13.42 -30.99 5.07
C ARG A 299 13.34 -32.27 5.87
N VAL A 300 14.38 -33.07 5.81
CA VAL A 300 14.53 -34.30 6.61
C VAL A 300 15.36 -34.01 7.86
N GLN A 301 14.83 -34.32 9.04
CA GLN A 301 15.54 -34.29 10.31
C GLN A 301 14.89 -35.26 11.27
N GLY A 302 15.74 -36.01 12.04
CA GLY A 302 15.24 -37.10 12.87
C GLY A 302 14.81 -38.33 12.05
N GLY A 303 15.37 -38.49 10.82
CA GLY A 303 15.14 -39.63 9.93
C GLY A 303 13.89 -39.52 9.03
N VAL A 304 13.06 -38.49 9.20
CA VAL A 304 11.82 -38.27 8.43
C VAL A 304 11.69 -36.81 8.01
N PRO A 305 10.83 -36.47 7.01
CA PRO A 305 10.44 -35.08 6.78
C PRO A 305 9.94 -34.44 8.09
N ILE A 306 10.35 -33.18 8.37
CA ILE A 306 9.99 -32.55 9.63
C ILE A 306 8.47 -32.34 9.76
N PHE A 307 7.74 -32.36 8.66
CA PHE A 307 6.27 -32.39 8.66
C PHE A 307 5.69 -33.57 9.46
N GLU A 308 6.40 -34.71 9.58
CA GLU A 308 5.90 -35.86 10.32
C GLU A 308 5.96 -35.67 11.85
N HIS A 309 6.72 -34.70 12.35
CA HIS A 309 6.77 -34.39 13.76
C HIS A 309 5.52 -33.64 14.22
N GLN A 310 4.89 -34.08 15.33
CA GLN A 310 3.62 -33.53 15.84
C GLN A 310 3.72 -32.03 16.17
N ASN A 311 4.83 -31.60 16.75
CA ASN A 311 5.05 -30.18 17.11
C ASN A 311 5.16 -29.30 15.87
N VAL A 312 5.66 -29.79 14.73
CA VAL A 312 5.69 -29.07 13.45
C VAL A 312 4.28 -29.01 12.85
N LYS A 313 3.53 -30.14 12.88
CA LYS A 313 2.13 -30.16 12.43
C LYS A 313 1.26 -29.17 13.21
N LEU A 314 1.42 -29.08 14.52
CA LEU A 314 0.68 -28.11 15.35
C LEU A 314 1.00 -26.65 14.96
N LYS A 315 2.28 -26.32 14.74
CA LYS A 315 2.68 -24.97 14.30
C LYS A 315 2.09 -24.62 12.93
N LEU A 316 2.20 -25.54 11.98
CA LEU A 316 1.67 -25.34 10.63
C LEU A 316 0.14 -25.17 10.64
N PHE A 317 -0.57 -25.91 11.51
CA PHE A 317 -2.01 -25.80 11.59
C PHE A 317 -2.46 -24.48 12.29
N ASP A 318 -1.71 -24.00 13.28
CA ASP A 318 -1.95 -22.66 13.88
C ASP A 318 -1.73 -21.55 12.82
N MET A 319 -0.64 -21.64 12.05
CA MET A 319 -0.38 -20.71 10.94
C MET A 319 -1.51 -20.73 9.90
N PHE A 320 -2.01 -21.92 9.54
CA PHE A 320 -3.14 -22.09 8.64
C PHE A 320 -4.41 -21.39 9.15
N ILE A 321 -4.80 -21.65 10.41
CA ILE A 321 -6.00 -21.04 11.02
C ILE A 321 -5.93 -19.51 10.95
N LYS A 322 -4.80 -18.94 11.37
CA LYS A 322 -4.59 -17.48 11.39
C LYS A 322 -4.66 -16.89 9.98
N THR A 323 -4.00 -17.53 9.03
CA THR A 323 -3.98 -17.09 7.62
C THR A 323 -5.38 -17.11 7.02
N GLU A 324 -6.13 -18.21 7.19
CA GLU A 324 -7.49 -18.33 6.65
C GLU A 324 -8.45 -17.33 7.30
N ALA A 325 -8.35 -17.10 8.61
CA ALA A 325 -9.17 -16.12 9.30
C ALA A 325 -8.92 -14.68 8.78
N ALA A 326 -7.64 -14.30 8.60
CA ALA A 326 -7.27 -13.00 8.07
C ALA A 326 -7.75 -12.81 6.63
N ARG A 327 -7.56 -13.81 5.75
CA ARG A 327 -8.03 -13.79 4.35
C ARG A 327 -9.55 -13.66 4.27
N ALA A 328 -10.29 -14.49 4.99
CA ALA A 328 -11.75 -14.48 4.98
C ALA A 328 -12.30 -13.11 5.42
N TYR A 329 -11.74 -12.52 6.48
CA TYR A 329 -12.16 -11.21 6.96
C TYR A 329 -11.80 -10.09 5.98
N ALA A 330 -10.57 -10.07 5.47
CA ALA A 330 -10.11 -9.05 4.54
C ALA A 330 -10.93 -9.06 3.23
N ARG A 331 -11.19 -10.22 2.66
CA ARG A 331 -12.02 -10.37 1.45
C ARG A 331 -13.45 -9.89 1.67
N ARG A 332 -14.09 -10.30 2.78
CA ARG A 332 -15.46 -9.89 3.11
C ARG A 332 -15.55 -8.37 3.28
N MET A 333 -14.62 -7.76 4.02
CA MET A 333 -14.55 -6.31 4.22
C MET A 333 -14.36 -5.59 2.88
N ALA A 334 -13.42 -6.05 2.05
CA ALA A 334 -13.11 -5.43 0.78
C ALA A 334 -14.30 -5.45 -0.19
N LEU A 335 -15.00 -6.59 -0.29
CA LEU A 335 -16.22 -6.70 -1.09
C LEU A 335 -17.30 -5.74 -0.60
N TYR A 336 -17.51 -5.64 0.72
CA TYR A 336 -18.46 -4.68 1.28
C TYR A 336 -18.10 -3.24 0.88
N ASN A 337 -16.83 -2.84 1.04
CA ASN A 337 -16.39 -1.48 0.74
C ASN A 337 -16.40 -1.18 -0.76
N ALA A 338 -16.11 -2.15 -1.62
CA ALA A 338 -16.22 -2.00 -3.06
C ALA A 338 -17.67 -1.71 -3.51
N LEU A 339 -18.64 -2.42 -2.92
CA LEU A 339 -20.06 -2.22 -3.19
C LEU A 339 -20.63 -0.95 -2.52
N ASN A 340 -19.92 -0.36 -1.56
CA ASN A 340 -20.32 0.83 -0.80
C ASN A 340 -19.24 1.93 -0.86
N SER A 341 -18.65 2.16 -2.02
CA SER A 341 -17.47 3.03 -2.20
C SER A 341 -17.67 4.48 -1.73
N MET A 342 -18.89 5.00 -1.77
CA MET A 342 -19.21 6.35 -1.29
C MET A 342 -19.39 6.45 0.24
N ALA A 343 -19.61 5.32 0.91
CA ALA A 343 -19.74 5.24 2.36
C ALA A 343 -19.09 3.97 2.91
N PRO A 344 -17.77 3.81 2.69
CA PRO A 344 -17.05 2.61 3.10
C PRO A 344 -16.98 2.51 4.62
N SER A 345 -16.96 1.28 5.13
CA SER A 345 -16.76 1.03 6.56
C SER A 345 -15.28 1.18 6.94
N CYS A 346 -14.90 2.33 7.48
CA CYS A 346 -13.53 2.64 7.85
C CYS A 346 -13.04 1.72 8.99
N HIS A 347 -13.82 1.53 10.06
CA HIS A 347 -13.42 0.69 11.19
C HIS A 347 -13.26 -0.79 10.82
N HIS A 348 -14.05 -1.34 9.87
CA HIS A 348 -13.83 -2.69 9.36
C HIS A 348 -12.57 -2.78 8.48
N ALA A 349 -12.24 -1.73 7.70
CA ALA A 349 -11.00 -1.66 6.93
C ALA A 349 -9.77 -1.63 7.86
N VAL A 350 -9.81 -0.80 8.90
CA VAL A 350 -8.79 -0.78 9.95
C VAL A 350 -8.66 -2.16 10.62
N ALA A 351 -9.78 -2.77 11.03
CA ALA A 351 -9.74 -4.09 11.65
C ALA A 351 -9.12 -5.16 10.72
N ALA A 352 -9.40 -5.11 9.41
CA ALA A 352 -8.79 -6.01 8.43
C ALA A 352 -7.28 -5.77 8.32
N LYS A 353 -6.83 -4.51 8.29
CA LYS A 353 -5.40 -4.16 8.27
C LYS A 353 -4.70 -4.68 9.52
N LEU A 354 -5.24 -4.41 10.70
CA LEU A 354 -4.64 -4.85 11.96
C LEU A 354 -4.54 -6.38 12.03
N LEU A 355 -5.64 -7.07 11.73
CA LEU A 355 -5.68 -8.54 11.74
C LEU A 355 -4.67 -9.14 10.76
N SER A 356 -4.64 -8.66 9.52
CA SER A 356 -3.80 -9.23 8.47
C SER A 356 -2.31 -8.94 8.70
N THR A 357 -1.94 -7.72 9.09
CA THR A 357 -0.54 -7.36 9.33
C THR A 357 0.03 -8.05 10.56
N GLN A 358 -0.77 -8.16 11.64
CA GLN A 358 -0.39 -8.92 12.82
C GLN A 358 -0.24 -10.42 12.49
N THR A 359 -1.21 -10.99 11.75
CA THR A 359 -1.16 -12.38 11.29
C THR A 359 0.07 -12.64 10.43
N ALA A 360 0.37 -11.78 9.45
CA ALA A 360 1.55 -11.94 8.60
C ALA A 360 2.84 -11.98 9.42
N PHE A 361 2.97 -11.09 10.40
CA PHE A 361 4.13 -11.04 11.28
C PHE A 361 4.24 -12.28 12.16
N GLU A 362 3.15 -12.72 12.81
CA GLU A 362 3.15 -13.92 13.66
C GLU A 362 3.43 -15.20 12.88
N VAL A 363 2.80 -15.34 11.70
CA VAL A 363 3.01 -16.49 10.80
C VAL A 363 4.45 -16.51 10.28
N ALA A 364 5.04 -15.34 9.93
CA ALA A 364 6.43 -15.25 9.53
C ALA A 364 7.40 -15.60 10.66
N ALA A 365 7.15 -15.15 11.88
CA ALA A 365 7.94 -15.51 13.04
C ALA A 365 7.90 -17.03 13.29
N GLN A 366 6.72 -17.65 13.20
CA GLN A 366 6.58 -19.10 13.32
C GLN A 366 7.26 -19.86 12.18
N ALA A 367 7.21 -19.33 10.96
CA ALA A 367 7.88 -19.94 9.82
C ALA A 367 9.40 -19.98 10.00
N ILE A 368 10.02 -18.89 10.52
CA ILE A 368 11.44 -18.90 10.90
C ILE A 368 11.75 -20.05 11.86
N GLN A 369 10.88 -20.29 12.86
CA GLN A 369 11.05 -21.42 13.79
C GLN A 369 10.95 -22.79 13.09
N VAL A 370 10.07 -22.94 12.09
CA VAL A 370 9.96 -24.16 11.28
C VAL A 370 11.21 -24.38 10.42
N PHE A 371 11.78 -23.32 9.87
CA PHE A 371 13.03 -23.39 9.09
C PHE A 371 14.27 -23.62 9.97
N GLY A 372 14.20 -23.30 11.26
CA GLY A 372 15.35 -23.36 12.17
C GLY A 372 16.46 -22.42 11.74
N GLY A 373 17.72 -22.84 11.77
CA GLY A 373 18.86 -22.01 11.36
C GLY A 373 18.76 -21.49 9.92
N ASN A 374 18.14 -22.25 9.01
CA ASN A 374 17.90 -21.83 7.64
C ASN A 374 16.95 -20.63 7.55
N GLY A 375 16.04 -20.44 8.51
CA GLY A 375 15.14 -19.31 8.57
C GLY A 375 15.84 -17.97 8.86
N LEU A 376 17.09 -18.00 9.30
CA LEU A 376 17.92 -16.81 9.54
C LEU A 376 18.84 -16.48 8.35
N SER A 377 18.88 -17.36 7.33
CA SER A 377 19.75 -17.18 6.16
C SER A 377 19.01 -16.42 5.05
N ARG A 378 19.68 -15.44 4.45
CA ARG A 378 19.20 -14.72 3.27
C ARG A 378 19.15 -15.55 1.98
N GLU A 379 19.53 -16.83 2.07
CA GLU A 379 19.34 -17.81 0.99
C GLU A 379 17.89 -18.30 0.86
N TYR A 380 17.10 -18.13 1.92
CA TYR A 380 15.68 -18.47 1.97
C TYR A 380 14.82 -17.22 2.01
N PRO A 381 13.63 -17.20 1.39
CA PRO A 381 12.80 -16.00 1.32
C PRO A 381 12.15 -15.61 2.66
N ILE A 382 12.15 -16.54 3.64
CA ILE A 382 11.32 -16.40 4.84
C ILE A 382 11.76 -15.25 5.77
N GLU A 383 13.07 -14.95 5.85
CA GLU A 383 13.57 -13.85 6.67
C GLU A 383 13.19 -12.49 6.07
N LYS A 384 13.18 -12.38 4.72
CA LYS A 384 12.68 -11.19 4.02
C LYS A 384 11.19 -11.00 4.30
N MET A 385 10.38 -12.05 4.18
CA MET A 385 8.94 -11.98 4.43
C MET A 385 8.64 -11.55 5.87
N PHE A 386 9.45 -11.97 6.85
CA PHE A 386 9.35 -11.52 8.25
C PHE A 386 9.63 -10.02 8.40
N ARG A 387 10.68 -9.51 7.75
CA ARG A 387 11.02 -8.08 7.77
C ARG A 387 9.95 -7.22 7.09
N ASP A 388 9.41 -7.69 5.97
CA ASP A 388 8.34 -7.04 5.23
C ASP A 388 7.04 -6.98 6.04
N ALA A 389 6.69 -8.08 6.73
CA ALA A 389 5.51 -8.13 7.59
C ALA A 389 5.62 -7.16 8.77
N LYS A 390 6.82 -6.94 9.33
CA LYS A 390 6.99 -5.98 10.44
C LYS A 390 6.73 -4.55 10.01
N ALA A 391 7.17 -4.14 8.83
CA ALA A 391 6.95 -2.80 8.31
C ALA A 391 5.46 -2.46 8.21
N ALA A 392 4.64 -3.41 7.77
CA ALA A 392 3.19 -3.24 7.61
C ALA A 392 2.42 -2.87 8.87
N MET A 393 2.95 -3.20 10.04
CA MET A 393 2.31 -2.86 11.32
C MET A 393 2.45 -1.37 11.67
N ILE A 394 3.32 -0.65 10.95
CA ILE A 394 3.68 0.75 11.21
C ILE A 394 3.16 1.66 10.09
N GLU A 395 3.27 1.23 8.84
CA GLU A 395 2.87 2.01 7.67
C GLU A 395 1.34 2.14 7.52
N ASP A 396 0.90 3.15 6.76
CA ASP A 396 -0.52 3.53 6.56
C ASP A 396 -1.29 3.73 7.88
N GLY A 397 -0.59 4.21 8.92
CA GLY A 397 -1.02 4.32 10.29
C GLY A 397 -0.54 3.16 11.16
N GLU A 398 0.15 3.49 12.27
CA GLU A 398 0.59 2.50 13.26
C GLU A 398 -0.64 1.77 13.85
N ASN A 399 -0.52 0.45 14.04
CA ASN A 399 -1.66 -0.41 14.41
C ASN A 399 -2.39 0.03 15.69
N SER A 400 -1.68 0.47 16.73
CA SER A 400 -2.32 0.92 17.97
C SER A 400 -3.03 2.26 17.79
N ALA A 401 -2.45 3.19 17.05
CA ALA A 401 -3.07 4.46 16.71
C ALA A 401 -4.35 4.26 15.90
N LEU A 402 -4.30 3.39 14.89
CA LEU A 402 -5.47 2.99 14.11
C LEU A 402 -6.56 2.36 14.98
N ALA A 403 -6.19 1.45 15.90
CA ALA A 403 -7.14 0.80 16.80
C ALA A 403 -7.86 1.82 17.68
N ILE A 404 -7.12 2.80 18.26
CA ILE A 404 -7.68 3.87 19.07
C ILE A 404 -8.63 4.73 18.24
N ALA A 405 -8.21 5.14 17.03
CA ALA A 405 -9.04 5.95 16.15
C ALA A 405 -10.33 5.22 15.73
N ALA A 406 -10.22 3.93 15.37
CA ALA A 406 -11.38 3.13 14.95
C ALA A 406 -12.33 2.79 16.12
N ALA A 407 -11.82 2.63 17.34
CA ALA A 407 -12.63 2.34 18.54
C ALA A 407 -13.60 3.49 18.88
N ALA A 408 -13.33 4.69 18.42
CA ALA A 408 -14.24 5.81 18.58
C ALA A 408 -15.55 5.68 17.79
N ASP A 409 -15.55 4.84 16.78
CA ASP A 409 -16.71 4.60 15.91
C ASP A 409 -17.57 3.40 16.39
N LEU A 410 -17.23 2.75 17.53
CA LEU A 410 -17.95 1.61 18.08
C LEU A 410 -19.18 2.06 18.96
#